data_f2e660c91035f3a7934627d73c508534
#
_entry.id   f2e660c91035f3a7934627d73c508534
#
_cell.length_a   1.000
_cell.length_b   1.000
_cell.length_c   1.000
_cell.angle_alpha   90.00
_cell.angle_beta   90.00
_cell.angle_gamma   90.00
#
_symmetry.space_group_name_H-M   'P 1'
#
loop_
_entity.id
_entity.type
_entity.pdbx_description
1 polymer ?
#
loop_
_entity_poly.entity_id
_entity_poly.type
_entity_poly.pdbx_seq_one_letter_code
_entity_poly.pdbx_strand_id
1 'polypeptide(L)'
;MIRPERGWLVPFTSLVPREDAADVRAAIERVVASGWFVLGPEVEAFEAEFAERSGARFAVGVGSGTDAIALTLRALGIGAGDEVITAPLSAAYSALAIMMTRARPVFCDIEGERMTIDPEQVESAISSHTRAIVPVHLYGQPAAMRELERIATRHHLAVVEDCCQAHLATESGRPVGTIGVAGAFSFYPTKNLGALGDGGAVVTNDPDLATRLKRLRNGGQIDRYHHQEFGVNSRLDELQAAVLRARLPRVGGWIARRRELAARYRTALAGSGVHVPQEFDAGHVYHLFAVRSAARDELRQHLATHGIETLIHYPLPIPRQPALAATNPADCSTASRVSAEVLSLPLHPGLGDDDIDRVAATLKGHDACVH
;
A
#
# COMPACT_ATOMS: atom_id res chain seq x y z
N MET A 1 -10.83 -0.49 -12.90
CA MET A 1 -11.95 -0.17 -11.97
C MET A 1 -12.59 -1.49 -11.56
N ILE A 2 -12.61 -1.79 -10.26
CA ILE A 2 -13.34 -2.94 -9.71
C ILE A 2 -14.82 -2.58 -9.82
N ARG A 3 -15.56 -3.32 -10.67
CA ARG A 3 -17.02 -3.15 -10.75
C ARG A 3 -17.66 -3.95 -9.62
N PRO A 4 -18.68 -3.44 -8.93
CA PRO A 4 -19.37 -4.21 -7.93
C PRO A 4 -20.05 -5.42 -8.55
N GLU A 5 -19.85 -6.55 -7.90
CA GLU A 5 -20.49 -7.85 -7.97
C GLU A 5 -21.33 -8.17 -9.22
N ARG A 6 -20.73 -8.85 -10.20
CA ARG A 6 -21.48 -9.53 -11.25
C ARG A 6 -21.22 -11.02 -11.16
N GLY A 7 -22.07 -11.73 -10.40
CA GLY A 7 -22.23 -13.17 -10.55
C GLY A 7 -21.05 -14.06 -10.11
N TRP A 8 -20.04 -13.53 -9.41
CA TRP A 8 -18.98 -14.34 -8.84
C TRP A 8 -19.50 -15.12 -7.63
N LEU A 9 -19.18 -16.40 -7.53
CA LEU A 9 -19.44 -17.21 -6.35
C LEU A 9 -18.50 -16.80 -5.20
N VAL A 10 -17.23 -16.52 -5.55
CA VAL A 10 -16.23 -16.01 -4.61
C VAL A 10 -15.66 -14.72 -5.22
N PRO A 11 -16.15 -13.52 -4.83
CA PRO A 11 -15.65 -12.26 -5.32
C PRO A 11 -14.26 -11.94 -4.75
N PHE A 12 -13.43 -11.24 -5.52
CA PHE A 12 -12.10 -10.84 -5.09
C PHE A 12 -12.11 -9.90 -3.88
N THR A 13 -13.07 -8.98 -3.86
CA THR A 13 -13.28 -8.03 -2.77
C THR A 13 -14.74 -7.62 -2.67
N SER A 14 -15.15 -7.13 -1.51
CA SER A 14 -16.47 -6.54 -1.29
C SER A 14 -16.28 -5.17 -0.66
N LEU A 15 -16.82 -4.13 -1.31
CA LEU A 15 -16.73 -2.73 -0.88
C LEU A 15 -18.01 -2.23 -0.20
N VAL A 16 -19.08 -3.02 -0.25
CA VAL A 16 -20.34 -2.66 0.40
C VAL A 16 -20.14 -2.70 1.92
N PRO A 17 -20.42 -1.62 2.66
CA PRO A 17 -20.38 -1.62 4.12
C PRO A 17 -21.28 -2.72 4.67
N ARG A 18 -20.78 -3.51 5.61
CA ARG A 18 -21.52 -4.63 6.23
C ARG A 18 -21.76 -4.33 7.70
N GLU A 19 -20.89 -4.83 8.55
CA GLU A 19 -20.95 -4.64 10.00
C GLU A 19 -20.68 -3.19 10.45
N ASP A 20 -20.01 -2.41 9.59
CA ASP A 20 -19.71 -0.98 9.79
C ASP A 20 -20.78 -0.04 9.18
N ALA A 21 -21.83 -0.58 8.54
CA ALA A 21 -22.78 0.22 7.74
C ALA A 21 -23.52 1.30 8.54
N ALA A 22 -23.92 1.00 9.77
CA ALA A 22 -24.62 1.95 10.63
C ALA A 22 -23.69 3.10 11.05
N ASP A 23 -22.48 2.77 11.49
CA ASP A 23 -21.50 3.76 11.95
C ASP A 23 -21.01 4.65 10.81
N VAL A 24 -20.81 4.08 9.61
CA VAL A 24 -20.46 4.83 8.40
C VAL A 24 -21.57 5.83 8.03
N ARG A 25 -22.85 5.44 8.06
CA ARG A 25 -23.97 6.35 7.79
C ARG A 25 -24.04 7.47 8.83
N ALA A 26 -23.94 7.14 10.10
CA ALA A 26 -23.95 8.14 11.18
C ALA A 26 -22.76 9.12 11.07
N ALA A 27 -21.59 8.64 10.65
CA ALA A 27 -20.42 9.48 10.39
C ALA A 27 -20.67 10.49 9.25
N ILE A 28 -21.26 10.04 8.13
CA ILE A 28 -21.61 10.90 7.00
C ILE A 28 -22.66 11.95 7.40
N GLU A 29 -23.70 11.53 8.09
CA GLU A 29 -24.77 12.43 8.57
C GLU A 29 -24.23 13.52 9.49
N ARG A 30 -23.31 13.17 10.39
CA ARG A 30 -22.67 14.12 11.30
C ARG A 30 -21.90 15.21 10.55
N VAL A 31 -21.14 14.85 9.50
CA VAL A 31 -20.42 15.82 8.67
C VAL A 31 -21.38 16.69 7.87
N VAL A 32 -22.41 16.09 7.25
CA VAL A 32 -23.41 16.85 6.49
C VAL A 32 -24.15 17.84 7.39
N ALA A 33 -24.53 17.44 8.60
CA ALA A 33 -25.20 18.32 9.57
C ALA A 33 -24.29 19.47 10.07
N SER A 34 -22.97 19.26 10.14
CA SER A 34 -22.02 20.30 10.56
C SER A 34 -21.81 21.39 9.50
N GLY A 35 -21.98 21.06 8.21
CA GLY A 35 -21.64 21.95 7.10
C GLY A 35 -20.16 22.24 6.93
N TRP A 36 -19.26 21.54 7.66
CA TRP A 36 -17.81 21.70 7.54
C TRP A 36 -17.23 20.51 6.77
N PHE A 37 -16.66 20.74 5.58
CA PHE A 37 -16.29 19.68 4.65
C PHE A 37 -14.76 19.54 4.41
N VAL A 38 -13.95 20.50 4.85
CA VAL A 38 -12.51 20.54 4.56
C VAL A 38 -11.73 21.05 5.78
N LEU A 39 -10.72 20.29 6.21
CA LEU A 39 -9.82 20.63 7.32
C LEU A 39 -10.56 21.04 8.61
N GLY A 40 -11.53 20.26 9.00
CA GLY A 40 -12.34 20.47 10.20
C GLY A 40 -12.07 19.41 11.28
N PRO A 41 -13.01 19.24 12.21
CA PRO A 41 -12.83 18.41 13.41
C PRO A 41 -12.69 16.90 13.13
N GLU A 42 -13.29 16.37 12.06
CA GLU A 42 -13.14 14.95 11.73
C GLU A 42 -11.74 14.63 11.23
N VAL A 43 -11.15 15.51 10.40
CA VAL A 43 -9.75 15.35 9.95
C VAL A 43 -8.79 15.48 11.13
N GLU A 44 -8.98 16.47 12.02
CA GLU A 44 -8.14 16.67 13.19
C GLU A 44 -8.16 15.46 14.14
N ALA A 45 -9.36 14.95 14.42
CA ALA A 45 -9.53 13.78 15.28
C ALA A 45 -8.98 12.50 14.60
N PHE A 46 -9.21 12.32 13.29
CA PHE A 46 -8.65 11.18 12.56
C PHE A 46 -7.11 11.21 12.58
N GLU A 47 -6.50 12.36 12.35
CA GLU A 47 -5.04 12.50 12.39
C GLU A 47 -4.49 12.06 13.77
N ALA A 48 -5.11 12.48 14.86
CA ALA A 48 -4.70 12.08 16.22
C ALA A 48 -4.88 10.57 16.46
N GLU A 49 -6.07 10.03 16.14
CA GLU A 49 -6.42 8.62 16.32
C GLU A 49 -5.55 7.70 15.44
N PHE A 50 -5.28 8.11 14.19
CA PHE A 50 -4.46 7.33 13.27
C PHE A 50 -2.98 7.36 13.64
N ALA A 51 -2.45 8.49 14.12
CA ALA A 51 -1.09 8.59 14.64
C ALA A 51 -0.89 7.63 15.82
N GLU A 52 -1.77 7.67 16.82
CA GLU A 52 -1.75 6.77 17.97
C GLU A 52 -1.79 5.31 17.55
N ARG A 53 -2.73 4.96 16.66
CA ARG A 53 -2.92 3.59 16.21
C ARG A 53 -1.75 3.04 15.39
N SER A 54 -1.05 3.91 14.67
CA SER A 54 0.15 3.60 13.88
C SER A 54 1.45 3.63 14.70
N GLY A 55 1.39 3.99 15.97
CA GLY A 55 2.56 4.12 16.84
C GLY A 55 3.43 5.33 16.52
N ALA A 56 2.89 6.36 15.84
CA ALA A 56 3.58 7.59 15.48
C ALA A 56 3.12 8.77 16.38
N ARG A 57 3.92 9.84 16.41
CA ARG A 57 3.56 11.07 17.15
C ARG A 57 2.60 11.95 16.38
N PHE A 58 2.69 11.95 15.05
CA PHE A 58 1.91 12.82 14.18
C PHE A 58 1.39 12.04 12.97
N ALA A 59 0.18 12.39 12.54
CA ALA A 59 -0.34 12.05 11.22
C ALA A 59 -0.83 13.31 10.52
N VAL A 60 -0.74 13.34 9.20
CA VAL A 60 -1.17 14.45 8.34
C VAL A 60 -2.00 13.88 7.20
N GLY A 61 -3.32 14.13 7.20
CA GLY A 61 -4.24 13.67 6.17
C GLY A 61 -4.05 14.42 4.84
N VAL A 62 -4.02 13.69 3.74
CA VAL A 62 -3.81 14.19 2.38
C VAL A 62 -4.80 13.52 1.41
N GLY A 63 -4.84 13.96 0.16
CA GLY A 63 -5.80 13.50 -0.85
C GLY A 63 -5.59 12.07 -1.32
N SER A 64 -4.38 11.52 -1.23
CA SER A 64 -4.07 10.16 -1.67
C SER A 64 -2.74 9.65 -1.10
N GLY A 65 -2.49 8.33 -1.21
CA GLY A 65 -1.18 7.75 -0.89
C GLY A 65 -0.06 8.26 -1.80
N THR A 66 -0.37 8.58 -3.05
CA THR A 66 0.57 9.18 -3.99
C THR A 66 1.01 10.57 -3.51
N ASP A 67 0.06 11.39 -3.10
CA ASP A 67 0.36 12.71 -2.52
C ASP A 67 1.13 12.58 -1.21
N ALA A 68 0.84 11.57 -0.40
CA ALA A 68 1.57 11.32 0.84
C ALA A 68 3.08 11.12 0.58
N ILE A 69 3.45 10.29 -0.40
CA ILE A 69 4.85 10.09 -0.80
C ILE A 69 5.43 11.38 -1.41
N ALA A 70 4.74 11.98 -2.38
CA ALA A 70 5.24 13.16 -3.10
C ALA A 70 5.46 14.36 -2.15
N LEU A 71 4.51 14.64 -1.27
CA LEU A 71 4.61 15.73 -0.30
C LEU A 71 5.69 15.49 0.73
N THR A 72 5.88 14.24 1.17
CA THR A 72 6.98 13.88 2.08
C THR A 72 8.34 14.13 1.45
N LEU A 73 8.56 13.64 0.22
CA LEU A 73 9.80 13.88 -0.51
C LEU A 73 10.07 15.39 -0.70
N ARG A 74 9.04 16.16 -1.08
CA ARG A 74 9.16 17.63 -1.19
C ARG A 74 9.44 18.30 0.15
N ALA A 75 8.80 17.85 1.22
CA ALA A 75 9.05 18.36 2.57
C ALA A 75 10.49 18.07 3.04
N LEU A 76 11.11 17.02 2.53
CA LEU A 76 12.53 16.71 2.74
C LEU A 76 13.46 17.48 1.80
N GLY A 77 12.93 18.32 0.89
CA GLY A 77 13.72 19.09 -0.05
C GLY A 77 14.18 18.32 -1.29
N ILE A 78 13.63 17.13 -1.52
CA ILE A 78 13.99 16.24 -2.64
C ILE A 78 13.24 16.68 -3.90
N GLY A 79 13.99 16.86 -5.00
CA GLY A 79 13.44 17.41 -6.24
C GLY A 79 14.32 17.21 -7.47
N ALA A 80 14.32 18.19 -8.36
CA ALA A 80 15.05 18.13 -9.64
C ALA A 80 16.56 17.93 -9.42
N GLY A 81 17.13 16.93 -10.08
CA GLY A 81 18.54 16.54 -9.96
C GLY A 81 18.80 15.47 -8.91
N ASP A 82 17.83 15.16 -8.05
CA ASP A 82 17.93 14.10 -7.07
C ASP A 82 17.41 12.76 -7.62
N GLU A 83 17.88 11.68 -7.00
CA GLU A 83 17.46 10.33 -7.26
C GLU A 83 16.80 9.73 -6.02
N VAL A 84 15.74 8.95 -6.25
CA VAL A 84 15.03 8.22 -5.20
C VAL A 84 14.91 6.76 -5.61
N ILE A 85 15.47 5.88 -4.79
CA ILE A 85 15.46 4.43 -5.01
C ILE A 85 14.10 3.87 -4.60
N THR A 86 13.51 3.00 -5.45
CA THR A 86 12.25 2.28 -5.14
C THR A 86 12.18 0.92 -5.83
N ALA A 87 11.16 0.11 -5.47
CA ALA A 87 10.95 -1.21 -6.05
C ALA A 87 10.29 -1.13 -7.43
N PRO A 88 10.65 -2.03 -8.38
CA PRO A 88 10.03 -2.14 -9.69
C PRO A 88 8.68 -2.88 -9.65
N LEU A 89 8.41 -3.68 -8.62
CA LEU A 89 7.15 -4.42 -8.45
C LEU A 89 6.28 -3.72 -7.42
N SER A 90 5.33 -2.95 -7.89
CA SER A 90 4.29 -2.28 -7.09
C SER A 90 3.24 -1.68 -8.03
N ALA A 91 2.23 -1.01 -7.46
CA ALA A 91 1.47 -0.01 -8.19
C ALA A 91 2.41 1.12 -8.64
N ALA A 92 2.23 1.64 -9.86
CA ALA A 92 3.13 2.67 -10.41
C ALA A 92 3.17 3.98 -9.61
N TYR A 93 2.28 4.13 -8.65
CA TYR A 93 2.07 5.36 -7.89
C TYR A 93 3.27 5.78 -7.02
N SER A 94 4.08 4.83 -6.52
CA SER A 94 5.33 5.17 -5.82
C SER A 94 6.31 5.90 -6.74
N ALA A 95 6.51 5.38 -7.96
CA ALA A 95 7.36 6.04 -8.96
C ALA A 95 6.76 7.36 -9.46
N LEU A 96 5.46 7.40 -9.70
CA LEU A 96 4.77 8.63 -10.11
C LEU A 96 4.90 9.72 -9.03
N ALA A 97 4.80 9.37 -7.74
CA ALA A 97 4.99 10.30 -6.64
C ALA A 97 6.42 10.89 -6.63
N ILE A 98 7.43 10.06 -6.89
CA ILE A 98 8.82 10.54 -7.05
C ILE A 98 8.91 11.53 -8.21
N MET A 99 8.33 11.19 -9.37
CA MET A 99 8.35 12.07 -10.56
C MET A 99 7.58 13.38 -10.34
N MET A 100 6.52 13.39 -9.52
CA MET A 100 5.81 14.63 -9.14
C MET A 100 6.70 15.63 -8.41
N THR A 101 7.78 15.18 -7.76
CA THR A 101 8.78 16.06 -7.16
C THR A 101 9.84 16.55 -8.17
N ARG A 102 9.84 16.03 -9.39
CA ARG A 102 10.86 16.17 -10.43
C ARG A 102 12.16 15.42 -10.11
N ALA A 103 12.20 14.60 -9.06
CA ALA A 103 13.29 13.65 -8.83
C ALA A 103 13.19 12.45 -9.80
N ARG A 104 14.29 11.75 -10.01
CA ARG A 104 14.38 10.59 -10.87
C ARG A 104 14.18 9.30 -10.04
N PRO A 105 13.20 8.45 -10.35
CA PRO A 105 13.11 7.13 -9.74
C PRO A 105 14.25 6.24 -10.22
N VAL A 106 14.91 5.57 -9.28
CA VAL A 106 15.92 4.53 -9.54
C VAL A 106 15.32 3.20 -9.08
N PHE A 107 15.20 2.24 -10.00
CA PHE A 107 14.60 0.95 -9.69
C PHE A 107 15.68 -0.05 -9.32
N CYS A 108 15.55 -0.67 -8.15
CA CYS A 108 16.35 -1.80 -7.71
C CYS A 108 15.45 -3.04 -7.66
N ASP A 109 15.96 -4.17 -8.18
CA ASP A 109 15.17 -5.39 -8.28
C ASP A 109 14.67 -5.87 -6.90
N ILE A 110 13.84 -6.86 -6.88
CA ILE A 110 13.20 -7.40 -5.68
C ILE A 110 13.85 -8.71 -5.25
N GLU A 111 13.74 -9.02 -3.96
CA GLU A 111 13.91 -10.37 -3.45
C GLU A 111 12.71 -11.22 -3.88
N GLY A 112 12.97 -12.34 -4.57
CA GLY A 112 11.94 -13.11 -5.25
C GLY A 112 10.88 -13.73 -4.32
N GLU A 113 11.24 -14.06 -3.08
CA GLU A 113 10.30 -14.65 -2.11
C GLU A 113 9.54 -13.59 -1.32
N ARG A 114 10.22 -12.56 -0.85
CA ARG A 114 9.58 -11.44 -0.14
C ARG A 114 8.79 -10.53 -1.06
N MET A 115 9.18 -10.48 -2.35
CA MET A 115 8.60 -9.61 -3.39
C MET A 115 8.69 -8.11 -3.05
N THR A 116 9.56 -7.72 -2.13
CA THR A 116 9.90 -6.33 -1.82
C THR A 116 11.31 -6.02 -2.30
N ILE A 117 11.67 -4.74 -2.33
CA ILE A 117 13.00 -4.29 -2.78
C ILE A 117 14.13 -5.06 -2.09
N ASP A 118 15.13 -5.48 -2.87
CA ASP A 118 16.31 -6.21 -2.38
C ASP A 118 17.34 -5.21 -1.83
N PRO A 119 17.67 -5.28 -0.52
CA PRO A 119 18.68 -4.39 0.09
C PRO A 119 20.05 -4.43 -0.57
N GLU A 120 20.50 -5.59 -1.09
CA GLU A 120 21.81 -5.72 -1.75
C GLU A 120 21.83 -4.92 -3.06
N GLN A 121 20.72 -4.93 -3.80
CA GLN A 121 20.55 -4.13 -5.02
C GLN A 121 20.49 -2.63 -4.69
N VAL A 122 19.86 -2.26 -3.58
CA VAL A 122 19.78 -0.87 -3.12
C VAL A 122 21.16 -0.30 -2.89
N GLU A 123 22.04 -0.99 -2.14
CA GLU A 123 23.38 -0.50 -1.83
C GLU A 123 24.22 -0.30 -3.10
N SER A 124 24.06 -1.18 -4.09
CA SER A 124 24.76 -1.11 -5.37
C SER A 124 24.28 0.04 -6.28
N ALA A 125 23.04 0.52 -6.11
CA ALA A 125 22.44 1.55 -6.95
C ALA A 125 22.64 2.98 -6.41
N ILE A 126 23.23 3.14 -5.22
CA ILE A 126 23.47 4.46 -4.62
C ILE A 126 24.49 5.25 -5.43
N SER A 127 24.12 6.47 -5.79
CA SER A 127 24.98 7.45 -6.46
C SER A 127 25.15 8.72 -5.61
N SER A 128 25.97 9.68 -6.10
CA SER A 128 26.09 11.01 -5.48
C SER A 128 24.79 11.84 -5.53
N HIS A 129 23.83 11.45 -6.36
CA HIS A 129 22.52 12.11 -6.52
C HIS A 129 21.43 11.46 -5.67
N THR A 130 21.64 10.26 -5.14
CA THR A 130 20.66 9.56 -4.32
C THR A 130 20.40 10.32 -3.02
N ARG A 131 19.11 10.56 -2.69
CA ARG A 131 18.68 11.29 -1.49
C ARG A 131 17.75 10.49 -0.61
N ALA A 132 16.99 9.54 -1.19
CA ALA A 132 16.05 8.75 -0.43
C ALA A 132 15.86 7.34 -0.99
N ILE A 133 15.34 6.47 -0.13
CA ILE A 133 14.81 5.16 -0.47
C ILE A 133 13.31 5.19 -0.15
N VAL A 134 12.48 4.72 -1.10
CA VAL A 134 11.04 4.50 -0.90
C VAL A 134 10.77 3.00 -1.00
N PRO A 135 10.97 2.24 0.10
CA PRO A 135 10.61 0.83 0.14
C PRO A 135 9.08 0.69 0.16
N VAL A 136 8.57 -0.31 -0.55
CA VAL A 136 7.13 -0.63 -0.56
C VAL A 136 6.90 -1.88 0.27
N HIS A 137 5.99 -1.81 1.24
CA HIS A 137 5.50 -2.95 2.01
C HIS A 137 4.41 -3.68 1.21
N LEU A 138 4.85 -4.41 0.17
CA LEU A 138 3.97 -4.95 -0.85
C LEU A 138 3.06 -6.04 -0.29
N TYR A 139 1.79 -6.02 -0.68
CA TYR A 139 0.72 -6.95 -0.25
C TYR A 139 0.47 -6.97 1.28
N GLY A 140 1.10 -6.06 2.02
CA GLY A 140 1.07 -6.03 3.48
C GLY A 140 2.21 -6.78 4.15
N GLN A 141 3.19 -7.29 3.37
CA GLN A 141 4.44 -7.85 3.85
C GLN A 141 5.45 -6.70 4.03
N PRO A 142 6.03 -6.50 5.22
CA PRO A 142 7.08 -5.52 5.41
C PRO A 142 8.30 -5.81 4.54
N ALA A 143 8.90 -4.77 3.98
CA ALA A 143 10.22 -4.85 3.37
C ALA A 143 11.29 -5.16 4.45
N ALA A 144 12.50 -5.54 4.04
CA ALA A 144 13.62 -5.82 4.93
C ALA A 144 14.15 -4.51 5.56
N MET A 145 13.35 -3.91 6.44
CA MET A 145 13.59 -2.55 6.93
C MET A 145 14.87 -2.41 7.74
N ARG A 146 15.24 -3.44 8.48
CA ARG A 146 16.47 -3.44 9.27
C ARG A 146 17.71 -3.23 8.40
N GLU A 147 17.77 -3.92 7.27
CA GLU A 147 18.86 -3.83 6.32
C GLU A 147 18.82 -2.48 5.58
N LEU A 148 17.65 -2.05 5.15
CA LEU A 148 17.45 -0.75 4.47
C LEU A 148 17.80 0.43 5.38
N GLU A 149 17.42 0.39 6.66
CA GLU A 149 17.75 1.41 7.66
C GLU A 149 19.27 1.51 7.87
N ARG A 150 19.97 0.35 7.92
CA ARG A 150 21.42 0.30 8.04
C ARG A 150 22.13 0.93 6.82
N ILE A 151 21.63 0.63 5.61
CA ILE A 151 22.17 1.20 4.35
C ILE A 151 21.90 2.72 4.34
N ALA A 152 20.67 3.13 4.61
CA ALA A 152 20.28 4.54 4.62
C ALA A 152 21.12 5.36 5.62
N THR A 153 21.34 4.84 6.82
CA THR A 153 22.19 5.49 7.84
C THR A 153 23.62 5.66 7.36
N ARG A 154 24.22 4.62 6.76
CA ARG A 154 25.60 4.65 6.24
C ARG A 154 25.77 5.70 5.15
N HIS A 155 24.77 5.89 4.30
CA HIS A 155 24.82 6.76 3.14
C HIS A 155 24.10 8.10 3.34
N HIS A 156 23.61 8.39 4.56
CA HIS A 156 22.87 9.61 4.90
C HIS A 156 21.62 9.83 4.04
N LEU A 157 20.89 8.75 3.74
CA LEU A 157 19.67 8.78 2.93
C LEU A 157 18.43 8.84 3.82
N ALA A 158 17.40 9.55 3.35
CA ALA A 158 16.08 9.47 3.96
C ALA A 158 15.38 8.15 3.57
N VAL A 159 14.63 7.55 4.50
CA VAL A 159 13.74 6.44 4.20
C VAL A 159 12.30 6.91 4.37
N VAL A 160 11.52 6.87 3.28
CA VAL A 160 10.09 7.16 3.26
C VAL A 160 9.34 5.87 2.95
N GLU A 161 8.68 5.29 3.94
CA GLU A 161 8.03 3.99 3.81
C GLU A 161 6.71 4.11 3.02
N ASP A 162 6.57 3.38 1.92
CA ASP A 162 5.27 3.20 1.25
C ASP A 162 4.47 2.11 1.97
N CYS A 163 3.64 2.54 2.90
CA CYS A 163 2.75 1.72 3.72
C CYS A 163 1.34 1.59 3.14
N CYS A 164 1.12 1.99 1.88
CA CYS A 164 -0.23 2.02 1.26
C CYS A 164 -0.94 0.66 1.24
N GLN A 165 -0.22 -0.43 1.45
CA GLN A 165 -0.78 -1.79 1.55
C GLN A 165 -0.53 -2.44 2.92
N ALA A 166 0.00 -1.70 3.90
CA ALA A 166 0.54 -2.27 5.13
C ALA A 166 0.03 -1.58 6.41
N HIS A 167 -1.27 -1.20 6.43
CA HIS A 167 -1.90 -0.60 7.61
C HIS A 167 -1.73 -1.48 8.83
N LEU A 168 -1.14 -0.93 9.89
CA LEU A 168 -0.84 -1.60 11.16
C LEU A 168 0.09 -2.83 11.04
N ALA A 169 0.83 -2.98 9.95
CA ALA A 169 1.87 -4.00 9.85
C ALA A 169 3.04 -3.65 10.79
N THR A 170 3.79 -4.69 11.15
CA THR A 170 5.02 -4.51 11.94
C THR A 170 6.16 -5.28 11.30
N GLU A 171 7.38 -4.75 11.40
CA GLU A 171 8.61 -5.47 11.10
C GLU A 171 9.36 -5.72 12.39
N SER A 172 9.49 -6.99 12.75
CA SER A 172 10.10 -7.41 14.03
C SER A 172 9.49 -6.70 15.26
N GLY A 173 8.17 -6.50 15.23
CA GLY A 173 7.41 -5.80 16.28
C GLY A 173 7.44 -4.27 16.20
N ARG A 174 8.20 -3.65 15.30
CA ARG A 174 8.22 -2.20 15.06
C ARG A 174 7.13 -1.83 14.06
N PRO A 175 6.24 -0.87 14.35
CA PRO A 175 5.21 -0.45 13.40
C PRO A 175 5.84 0.10 12.10
N VAL A 176 5.42 -0.40 10.94
CA VAL A 176 5.84 0.18 9.66
C VAL A 176 5.27 1.59 9.50
N GLY A 177 6.02 2.45 8.83
CA GLY A 177 5.74 3.88 8.73
C GLY A 177 6.38 4.72 9.84
N THR A 178 6.97 4.05 10.88
CA THR A 178 7.69 4.71 11.97
C THR A 178 9.17 4.34 12.01
N ILE A 179 9.62 3.50 11.09
CA ILE A 179 11.00 3.00 11.02
C ILE A 179 11.88 4.02 10.27
N GLY A 180 11.37 4.53 9.14
CA GLY A 180 11.98 5.64 8.41
C GLY A 180 11.64 7.01 9.00
N VAL A 181 11.91 8.06 8.24
CA VAL A 181 11.59 9.45 8.63
C VAL A 181 10.08 9.72 8.56
N ALA A 182 9.36 8.99 7.71
CA ALA A 182 7.92 9.05 7.55
C ALA A 182 7.37 7.79 6.85
N GLY A 183 6.09 7.51 7.08
CA GLY A 183 5.33 6.49 6.39
C GLY A 183 4.13 7.09 5.64
N ALA A 184 3.96 6.70 4.37
CA ALA A 184 2.86 7.12 3.51
C ALA A 184 1.78 6.05 3.44
N PHE A 185 0.53 6.43 3.69
CA PHE A 185 -0.62 5.53 3.68
C PHE A 185 -1.66 5.96 2.65
N SER A 186 -2.37 4.98 2.09
CA SER A 186 -3.51 5.18 1.19
C SER A 186 -4.78 4.64 1.84
N PHE A 187 -5.86 5.39 1.72
CA PHE A 187 -7.19 4.96 2.16
C PHE A 187 -8.13 4.67 0.99
N TYR A 188 -7.57 4.36 -0.19
CA TYR A 188 -8.37 3.89 -1.31
C TYR A 188 -9.31 2.75 -0.87
N PRO A 189 -10.56 2.66 -1.35
CA PRO A 189 -11.60 1.79 -0.78
C PRO A 189 -11.22 0.32 -0.60
N THR A 190 -10.30 -0.22 -1.40
CA THR A 190 -9.85 -1.62 -1.30
C THR A 190 -8.81 -1.87 -0.21
N LYS A 191 -8.28 -0.82 0.43
CA LYS A 191 -7.24 -0.95 1.46
C LYS A 191 -7.78 -1.58 2.74
N ASN A 192 -6.89 -2.13 3.56
CA ASN A 192 -7.27 -2.75 4.85
C ASN A 192 -8.03 -1.77 5.75
N LEU A 193 -7.67 -0.49 5.69
CA LEU A 193 -8.46 0.64 6.16
C LEU A 193 -8.80 1.49 4.94
N GLY A 194 -10.01 1.35 4.38
CA GLY A 194 -10.47 2.05 3.19
C GLY A 194 -11.51 3.11 3.51
N ALA A 195 -11.44 4.26 2.85
CA ALA A 195 -12.47 5.29 2.81
C ALA A 195 -13.59 4.93 1.82
N LEU A 196 -14.51 5.83 1.53
CA LEU A 196 -15.52 5.71 0.46
C LEU A 196 -15.10 6.45 -0.83
N GLY A 197 -13.84 6.81 -0.94
CA GLY A 197 -13.20 7.50 -2.05
C GLY A 197 -11.71 7.52 -1.85
N ASP A 198 -11.02 8.48 -2.49
CA ASP A 198 -9.59 8.66 -2.27
C ASP A 198 -9.31 9.26 -0.90
N GLY A 199 -8.12 8.99 -0.40
CA GLY A 199 -7.57 9.51 0.83
C GLY A 199 -6.18 8.96 1.09
N GLY A 200 -5.42 9.66 1.89
CA GLY A 200 -4.10 9.25 2.35
C GLY A 200 -3.69 9.95 3.62
N ALA A 201 -2.60 9.50 4.20
CA ALA A 201 -1.96 10.18 5.31
C ALA A 201 -0.45 9.95 5.28
N VAL A 202 0.29 10.89 5.87
CA VAL A 202 1.69 10.71 6.26
C VAL A 202 1.74 10.58 7.76
N VAL A 203 2.45 9.57 8.28
CA VAL A 203 2.81 9.50 9.71
C VAL A 203 4.29 9.83 9.88
N THR A 204 4.64 10.48 10.97
CA THR A 204 6.02 10.82 11.30
C THR A 204 6.19 11.10 12.81
N ASN A 205 7.42 10.97 13.30
CA ASN A 205 7.79 11.36 14.65
C ASN A 205 8.46 12.75 14.70
N ASP A 206 8.70 13.37 13.53
CA ASP A 206 9.32 14.68 13.40
C ASP A 206 8.25 15.80 13.36
N PRO A 207 8.22 16.71 14.37
CA PRO A 207 7.24 17.80 14.44
C PRO A 207 7.43 18.85 13.32
N ASP A 208 8.65 19.06 12.87
CA ASP A 208 8.94 20.07 11.83
C ASP A 208 8.48 19.55 10.47
N LEU A 209 8.71 18.25 10.20
CA LEU A 209 8.19 17.58 9.01
C LEU A 209 6.66 17.59 9.01
N ALA A 210 6.01 17.24 10.13
CA ALA A 210 4.55 17.28 10.24
C ALA A 210 3.98 18.69 9.98
N THR A 211 4.62 19.73 10.56
CA THR A 211 4.22 21.11 10.36
C THR A 211 4.38 21.51 8.89
N ARG A 212 5.49 21.16 8.25
CA ARG A 212 5.73 21.47 6.84
C ARG A 212 4.73 20.76 5.93
N LEU A 213 4.42 19.49 6.21
CA LEU A 213 3.41 18.72 5.47
C LEU A 213 2.03 19.37 5.55
N LYS A 214 1.61 19.84 6.75
CA LYS A 214 0.34 20.57 6.93
C LYS A 214 0.27 21.84 6.09
N ARG A 215 1.38 22.55 5.92
CA ARG A 215 1.45 23.71 5.00
C ARG A 215 1.38 23.28 3.55
N LEU A 216 2.21 22.34 3.14
CA LEU A 216 2.33 21.90 1.73
C LEU A 216 1.00 21.36 1.20
N ARG A 217 0.26 20.58 1.98
CA ARG A 217 -1.04 20.03 1.57
C ARG A 217 -2.11 21.09 1.31
N ASN A 218 -1.94 22.27 1.88
CA ASN A 218 -2.87 23.41 1.79
C ASN A 218 -2.27 24.62 1.09
N GLY A 219 -1.66 24.40 -0.07
CA GLY A 219 -1.13 25.48 -0.90
C GLY A 219 0.13 26.14 -0.38
N GLY A 220 0.78 25.62 0.66
CA GLY A 220 1.95 26.24 1.29
C GLY A 220 1.61 27.44 2.19
N GLN A 221 0.34 27.53 2.64
CA GLN A 221 -0.15 28.64 3.47
C GLN A 221 0.31 28.53 4.92
N ILE A 222 0.70 29.67 5.50
CA ILE A 222 0.92 29.83 6.95
C ILE A 222 -0.35 30.36 7.64
N ASP A 223 -1.11 31.20 6.94
CA ASP A 223 -2.44 31.66 7.31
C ASP A 223 -3.26 31.93 6.03
N ARG A 224 -4.49 32.43 6.18
CA ARG A 224 -5.41 32.62 5.04
C ARG A 224 -4.81 33.62 4.04
N TYR A 225 -4.56 33.14 2.79
CA TYR A 225 -4.00 33.88 1.64
C TYR A 225 -2.50 34.20 1.70
N HIS A 226 -1.77 33.81 2.73
CA HIS A 226 -0.31 33.99 2.79
C HIS A 226 0.43 32.67 2.52
N HIS A 227 0.94 32.52 1.29
CA HIS A 227 1.68 31.34 0.85
C HIS A 227 3.18 31.55 1.09
N GLN A 228 3.75 30.77 2.00
CA GLN A 228 5.19 30.86 2.33
C GLN A 228 6.04 30.00 1.39
N GLU A 229 5.48 28.91 0.87
CA GLU A 229 6.18 28.01 -0.03
C GLU A 229 5.20 27.47 -1.09
N PHE A 230 5.73 26.89 -2.15
CA PHE A 230 4.89 26.30 -3.20
C PHE A 230 4.29 24.99 -2.69
N GLY A 231 3.03 25.00 -2.33
CA GLY A 231 2.25 23.84 -1.91
C GLY A 231 1.30 23.34 -2.99
N VAL A 232 0.42 22.40 -2.60
CA VAL A 232 -0.61 21.84 -3.45
C VAL A 232 -1.97 21.83 -2.71
N ASN A 233 -3.04 21.60 -3.42
CA ASN A 233 -4.34 21.29 -2.84
C ASN A 233 -4.48 19.76 -2.71
N SER A 234 -4.02 19.20 -1.60
CA SER A 234 -4.11 17.77 -1.30
C SER A 234 -4.51 17.59 0.16
N ARG A 235 -5.80 17.45 0.41
CA ARG A 235 -6.40 17.37 1.75
C ARG A 235 -7.27 16.12 1.86
N LEU A 236 -7.29 15.50 3.02
CA LEU A 236 -8.29 14.49 3.34
C LEU A 236 -9.62 15.21 3.60
N ASP A 237 -10.70 14.78 2.93
CA ASP A 237 -12.03 15.34 3.13
C ASP A 237 -12.58 14.93 4.50
N GLU A 238 -13.39 15.82 5.13
CA GLU A 238 -14.07 15.53 6.40
C GLU A 238 -14.95 14.28 6.30
N LEU A 239 -15.65 14.09 5.18
CA LEU A 239 -16.47 12.90 4.95
C LEU A 239 -15.62 11.62 4.99
N GLN A 240 -14.46 11.62 4.34
CA GLN A 240 -13.58 10.45 4.34
C GLN A 240 -12.94 10.24 5.71
N ALA A 241 -12.54 11.30 6.40
CA ALA A 241 -12.01 11.24 7.75
C ALA A 241 -13.01 10.65 8.75
N ALA A 242 -14.26 11.10 8.70
CA ALA A 242 -15.34 10.59 9.56
C ALA A 242 -15.61 9.09 9.32
N VAL A 243 -15.62 8.64 8.05
CA VAL A 243 -15.75 7.23 7.68
C VAL A 243 -14.56 6.41 8.19
N LEU A 244 -13.34 6.92 8.01
CA LEU A 244 -12.13 6.26 8.48
C LEU A 244 -12.09 6.13 10.00
N ARG A 245 -12.54 7.14 10.74
CA ARG A 245 -12.70 7.10 12.20
C ARG A 245 -13.70 6.01 12.64
N ALA A 246 -14.83 5.87 11.94
CA ALA A 246 -15.80 4.82 12.20
C ALA A 246 -15.23 3.41 11.96
N ARG A 247 -14.31 3.27 11.03
CA ARG A 247 -13.66 2.00 10.64
C ARG A 247 -12.41 1.65 11.45
N LEU A 248 -11.65 2.65 11.87
CA LEU A 248 -10.34 2.48 12.53
C LEU A 248 -10.37 1.51 13.74
N PRO A 249 -11.37 1.51 14.62
CA PRO A 249 -11.44 0.54 15.71
C PRO A 249 -11.55 -0.93 15.25
N ARG A 250 -12.07 -1.18 14.04
CA ARG A 250 -12.30 -2.53 13.50
C ARG A 250 -11.10 -3.12 12.76
N VAL A 251 -10.15 -2.28 12.33
CA VAL A 251 -9.04 -2.70 11.44
C VAL A 251 -8.23 -3.87 12.03
N GLY A 252 -7.99 -3.85 13.34
CA GLY A 252 -7.29 -4.96 14.01
C GLY A 252 -8.01 -6.30 13.85
N GLY A 253 -9.34 -6.33 14.01
CA GLY A 253 -10.16 -7.53 13.79
C GLY A 253 -10.16 -7.97 12.32
N TRP A 254 -10.24 -7.03 11.38
CA TRP A 254 -10.17 -7.34 9.94
C TRP A 254 -8.82 -7.92 9.53
N ILE A 255 -7.72 -7.42 10.11
CA ILE A 255 -6.38 -7.96 9.88
C ILE A 255 -6.26 -9.36 10.48
N ALA A 256 -6.75 -9.58 11.70
CA ALA A 256 -6.76 -10.91 12.31
C ALA A 256 -7.50 -11.93 11.43
N ARG A 257 -8.68 -11.55 10.91
CA ARG A 257 -9.44 -12.40 10.00
C ARG A 257 -8.70 -12.69 8.69
N ARG A 258 -8.04 -11.69 8.08
CA ARG A 258 -7.21 -11.89 6.89
C ARG A 258 -6.08 -12.89 7.14
N ARG A 259 -5.47 -12.85 8.31
CA ARG A 259 -4.39 -13.78 8.71
C ARG A 259 -4.89 -15.19 8.90
N GLU A 260 -6.07 -15.36 9.51
CA GLU A 260 -6.73 -16.69 9.65
C GLU A 260 -6.99 -17.30 8.27
N LEU A 261 -7.60 -16.54 7.35
CA LEU A 261 -7.89 -16.98 5.99
C LEU A 261 -6.59 -17.28 5.21
N ALA A 262 -5.55 -16.46 5.38
CA ALA A 262 -4.24 -16.69 4.76
C ALA A 262 -3.58 -17.98 5.29
N ALA A 263 -3.64 -18.24 6.59
CA ALA A 263 -3.15 -19.49 7.18
C ALA A 263 -3.91 -20.72 6.63
N ARG A 264 -5.23 -20.59 6.46
CA ARG A 264 -6.05 -21.63 5.82
C ARG A 264 -5.63 -21.89 4.37
N TYR A 265 -5.42 -20.82 3.56
CA TYR A 265 -4.86 -20.94 2.21
C TYR A 265 -3.52 -21.66 2.21
N ARG A 266 -2.57 -21.28 3.09
CA ARG A 266 -1.25 -21.92 3.17
C ARG A 266 -1.37 -23.42 3.42
N THR A 267 -2.24 -23.83 4.35
CA THR A 267 -2.51 -25.24 4.65
C THR A 267 -3.18 -25.95 3.46
N ALA A 268 -4.21 -25.33 2.91
CA ALA A 268 -4.99 -25.94 1.84
C ALA A 268 -4.22 -26.04 0.51
N LEU A 269 -3.30 -25.11 0.22
CA LEU A 269 -2.48 -25.10 -1.00
C LEU A 269 -1.17 -25.89 -0.87
N ALA A 270 -0.88 -26.48 0.28
CA ALA A 270 0.30 -27.33 0.43
C ALA A 270 0.27 -28.48 -0.56
N GLY A 271 1.38 -28.65 -1.31
CA GLY A 271 1.52 -29.67 -2.34
C GLY A 271 0.73 -29.43 -3.63
N SER A 272 0.18 -28.23 -3.83
CA SER A 272 -0.39 -27.80 -5.12
C SER A 272 0.71 -27.29 -6.07
N GLY A 273 0.38 -27.17 -7.36
CA GLY A 273 1.29 -26.67 -8.40
C GLY A 273 1.57 -25.16 -8.33
N VAL A 274 1.01 -24.44 -7.36
CA VAL A 274 1.30 -23.02 -7.17
C VAL A 274 2.33 -22.80 -6.07
N HIS A 275 3.19 -21.81 -6.27
CA HIS A 275 4.10 -21.34 -5.25
C HIS A 275 3.41 -20.33 -4.34
N VAL A 276 3.33 -20.63 -3.05
CA VAL A 276 2.83 -19.72 -2.01
C VAL A 276 4.03 -19.06 -1.36
N PRO A 277 4.24 -17.74 -1.54
CA PRO A 277 5.41 -17.03 -1.00
C PRO A 277 5.51 -17.16 0.52
N GLN A 278 6.74 -17.17 1.02
CA GLN A 278 7.02 -17.27 2.45
C GLN A 278 6.49 -16.04 3.21
N GLU A 279 5.97 -16.25 4.42
CA GLU A 279 5.72 -15.19 5.39
C GLU A 279 7.03 -14.91 6.15
N PHE A 280 7.58 -13.71 5.97
CA PHE A 280 8.87 -13.33 6.57
C PHE A 280 8.73 -12.69 7.95
N ASP A 281 7.56 -12.13 8.24
CA ASP A 281 7.30 -11.48 9.51
C ASP A 281 5.86 -11.74 9.98
N ALA A 282 5.72 -12.01 11.27
CA ALA A 282 4.43 -12.16 11.93
C ALA A 282 3.56 -10.89 11.84
N GLY A 283 4.13 -9.74 11.51
CA GLY A 283 3.44 -8.48 11.26
C GLY A 283 2.82 -8.33 9.88
N HIS A 284 2.92 -9.34 8.99
CA HIS A 284 2.25 -9.33 7.68
C HIS A 284 0.73 -9.17 7.83
N VAL A 285 0.11 -8.18 7.18
CA VAL A 285 -1.32 -7.85 7.33
C VAL A 285 -2.20 -8.33 6.18
N TYR A 286 -1.62 -9.06 5.24
CA TYR A 286 -2.34 -9.69 4.13
C TYR A 286 -3.36 -8.78 3.44
N HIS A 287 -2.88 -7.63 2.94
CA HIS A 287 -3.69 -6.81 2.05
C HIS A 287 -4.14 -7.62 0.82
N LEU A 288 -3.22 -8.42 0.27
CA LEU A 288 -3.48 -9.39 -0.78
C LEU A 288 -2.88 -10.75 -0.38
N PHE A 289 -3.47 -11.83 -0.88
CA PHE A 289 -2.89 -13.17 -0.87
C PHE A 289 -2.44 -13.49 -2.29
N ALA A 290 -1.16 -13.27 -2.56
CA ALA A 290 -0.55 -13.50 -3.87
C ALA A 290 0.10 -14.88 -3.90
N VAL A 291 -0.13 -15.63 -4.98
CA VAL A 291 0.56 -16.89 -5.31
C VAL A 291 1.28 -16.73 -6.64
N ARG A 292 2.21 -17.62 -6.98
CA ARG A 292 2.88 -17.63 -8.29
C ARG A 292 2.64 -18.96 -9.00
N SER A 293 2.45 -18.89 -10.31
CA SER A 293 2.32 -20.05 -11.18
C SER A 293 2.92 -19.74 -12.55
N ALA A 294 3.69 -20.66 -13.11
CA ALA A 294 4.18 -20.54 -14.50
C ALA A 294 3.04 -20.55 -15.51
N ALA A 295 1.92 -21.22 -15.18
CA ALA A 295 0.69 -21.27 -15.98
C ALA A 295 -0.36 -20.26 -15.47
N ARG A 296 0.06 -19.07 -15.00
CA ARG A 296 -0.79 -18.08 -14.33
C ARG A 296 -2.06 -17.73 -15.08
N ASP A 297 -1.98 -17.50 -16.38
CA ASP A 297 -3.13 -17.06 -17.18
C ASP A 297 -4.15 -18.20 -17.39
N GLU A 298 -3.67 -19.44 -17.58
CA GLU A 298 -4.51 -20.65 -17.67
C GLU A 298 -5.21 -20.90 -16.32
N LEU A 299 -4.46 -20.83 -15.22
CA LEU A 299 -5.00 -20.95 -13.87
C LEU A 299 -6.07 -19.88 -13.58
N ARG A 300 -5.81 -18.64 -13.97
CA ARG A 300 -6.76 -17.53 -13.83
C ARG A 300 -8.06 -17.81 -14.60
N GLN A 301 -7.96 -18.30 -15.82
CA GLN A 301 -9.12 -18.65 -16.63
C GLN A 301 -9.89 -19.82 -16.02
N HIS A 302 -9.19 -20.84 -15.54
CA HIS A 302 -9.81 -21.98 -14.87
C HIS A 302 -10.60 -21.55 -13.63
N LEU A 303 -10.02 -20.74 -12.74
CA LEU A 303 -10.71 -20.18 -11.57
C LEU A 303 -11.95 -19.35 -11.97
N ALA A 304 -11.83 -18.53 -13.02
CA ALA A 304 -12.95 -17.72 -13.51
C ALA A 304 -14.13 -18.57 -14.03
N THR A 305 -13.88 -19.71 -14.70
CA THR A 305 -14.95 -20.63 -15.15
C THR A 305 -15.68 -21.31 -13.99
N HIS A 306 -15.06 -21.34 -12.81
CA HIS A 306 -15.66 -21.85 -11.58
C HIS A 306 -16.24 -20.74 -10.68
N GLY A 307 -16.41 -19.53 -11.20
CA GLY A 307 -17.01 -18.41 -10.49
C GLY A 307 -16.10 -17.77 -9.43
N ILE A 308 -14.78 -17.96 -9.50
CA ILE A 308 -13.80 -17.41 -8.58
C ILE A 308 -13.11 -16.21 -9.25
N GLU A 309 -13.26 -15.03 -8.67
CA GLU A 309 -12.62 -13.81 -9.18
C GLU A 309 -11.19 -13.71 -8.68
N THR A 310 -10.24 -13.48 -9.61
CA THR A 310 -8.82 -13.26 -9.29
C THR A 310 -8.28 -12.05 -10.03
N LEU A 311 -7.25 -11.42 -9.49
CA LEU A 311 -6.61 -10.25 -10.08
C LEU A 311 -5.10 -10.44 -10.16
N ILE A 312 -4.44 -9.66 -11.02
CA ILE A 312 -2.98 -9.66 -11.17
C ILE A 312 -2.41 -8.35 -10.61
N HIS A 313 -1.64 -8.43 -9.57
CA HIS A 313 -0.94 -7.31 -8.95
C HIS A 313 0.57 -7.58 -8.91
N TYR A 314 1.38 -7.17 -9.92
CA TYR A 314 1.00 -6.37 -11.08
C TYR A 314 1.50 -7.05 -12.36
N PRO A 315 0.79 -6.93 -13.50
CA PRO A 315 1.10 -7.72 -14.71
C PRO A 315 2.35 -7.24 -15.43
N LEU A 316 2.83 -6.03 -15.10
CA LEU A 316 3.99 -5.42 -15.72
C LEU A 316 4.79 -4.66 -14.66
N PRO A 317 6.11 -4.87 -14.54
CA PRO A 317 6.95 -4.07 -13.66
C PRO A 317 6.87 -2.57 -14.00
N ILE A 318 6.96 -1.72 -12.99
CA ILE A 318 6.85 -0.26 -13.13
C ILE A 318 7.79 0.27 -14.23
N PRO A 319 9.09 -0.07 -14.27
CA PRO A 319 10.01 0.44 -15.31
C PRO A 319 9.65 0.01 -16.74
N ARG A 320 8.84 -1.03 -16.92
CA ARG A 320 8.35 -1.47 -18.22
C ARG A 320 7.09 -0.72 -18.68
N GLN A 321 6.54 0.16 -17.85
CA GLN A 321 5.41 1.01 -18.26
C GLN A 321 5.86 2.05 -19.27
N PRO A 322 5.14 2.26 -20.40
CA PRO A 322 5.54 3.22 -21.43
C PRO A 322 5.80 4.63 -20.90
N ALA A 323 5.03 5.06 -19.92
CA ALA A 323 5.18 6.38 -19.28
C ALA A 323 6.54 6.57 -18.56
N LEU A 324 7.26 5.48 -18.27
CA LEU A 324 8.53 5.50 -17.54
C LEU A 324 9.74 5.16 -18.41
N ALA A 325 9.54 4.93 -19.70
CA ALA A 325 10.63 4.56 -20.63
C ALA A 325 11.77 5.60 -20.66
N ALA A 326 11.45 6.88 -20.49
CA ALA A 326 12.43 7.97 -20.46
C ALA A 326 13.33 7.98 -19.21
N THR A 327 13.01 7.21 -18.16
CA THR A 327 13.85 7.10 -16.95
C THR A 327 15.07 6.21 -17.16
N ASN A 328 15.20 5.55 -18.32
CA ASN A 328 16.25 4.59 -18.65
C ASN A 328 16.50 3.57 -17.51
N PRO A 329 15.48 2.79 -17.13
CA PRO A 329 15.55 1.97 -15.94
C PRO A 329 16.49 0.78 -16.12
N ALA A 330 17.10 0.33 -15.02
CA ALA A 330 17.85 -0.92 -14.96
C ALA A 330 16.96 -2.13 -15.31
N ASP A 331 17.58 -3.21 -15.75
CA ASP A 331 16.85 -4.48 -15.91
C ASP A 331 16.51 -5.07 -14.54
N CYS A 332 15.21 -5.35 -14.34
CA CYS A 332 14.68 -5.94 -13.13
C CYS A 332 14.11 -7.33 -13.48
N SER A 333 15.01 -8.29 -13.64
CA SER A 333 14.68 -9.63 -14.14
C SER A 333 13.80 -10.42 -13.17
N THR A 334 14.05 -10.30 -11.86
CA THR A 334 13.25 -10.97 -10.83
C THR A 334 11.84 -10.41 -10.79
N ALA A 335 11.68 -9.08 -10.81
CA ALA A 335 10.37 -8.44 -10.87
C ALA A 335 9.62 -8.79 -12.16
N SER A 336 10.32 -8.89 -13.29
CA SER A 336 9.74 -9.28 -14.58
C SER A 336 9.19 -10.72 -14.53
N ARG A 337 9.95 -11.65 -13.98
CA ARG A 337 9.52 -13.05 -13.79
C ARG A 337 8.34 -13.13 -12.82
N VAL A 338 8.41 -12.47 -11.66
CA VAL A 338 7.32 -12.47 -10.68
C VAL A 338 6.05 -11.85 -11.27
N SER A 339 6.15 -10.77 -12.05
CA SER A 339 4.99 -10.15 -12.74
C SER A 339 4.32 -11.10 -13.74
N ALA A 340 5.09 -11.98 -14.39
CA ALA A 340 4.55 -12.99 -15.29
C ALA A 340 3.82 -14.12 -14.54
N GLU A 341 4.24 -14.44 -13.31
CA GLU A 341 3.77 -15.58 -12.55
C GLU A 341 2.67 -15.24 -11.51
N VAL A 342 2.63 -14.00 -11.01
CA VAL A 342 1.80 -13.62 -9.85
C VAL A 342 0.32 -13.63 -10.15
N LEU A 343 -0.48 -14.18 -9.21
CA LEU A 343 -1.94 -14.16 -9.19
C LEU A 343 -2.42 -13.90 -7.77
N SER A 344 -3.26 -12.89 -7.59
CA SER A 344 -3.88 -12.60 -6.30
C SER A 344 -5.21 -13.35 -6.18
N LEU A 345 -5.31 -14.20 -5.16
CA LEU A 345 -6.52 -14.94 -4.81
C LEU A 345 -7.45 -14.06 -3.95
N PRO A 346 -8.76 -14.34 -3.91
CA PRO A 346 -9.71 -13.62 -3.06
C PRO A 346 -9.28 -13.64 -1.60
N LEU A 347 -9.15 -12.46 -0.99
CA LEU A 347 -8.86 -12.35 0.44
C LEU A 347 -9.43 -11.06 1.02
N HIS A 348 -10.52 -11.17 1.75
CA HIS A 348 -11.11 -10.05 2.51
C HIS A 348 -11.87 -10.56 3.74
N PRO A 349 -12.10 -9.73 4.78
CA PRO A 349 -12.68 -10.19 6.05
C PRO A 349 -14.08 -10.80 5.93
N GLY A 350 -14.81 -10.49 4.87
CA GLY A 350 -16.15 -11.00 4.63
C GLY A 350 -16.23 -12.38 3.97
N LEU A 351 -15.10 -13.04 3.66
CA LEU A 351 -15.09 -14.41 3.14
C LEU A 351 -15.33 -15.43 4.26
N GLY A 352 -16.10 -16.46 3.94
CA GLY A 352 -16.24 -17.66 4.77
C GLY A 352 -15.04 -18.60 4.62
N ASP A 353 -14.91 -19.52 5.55
CA ASP A 353 -13.92 -20.59 5.47
C ASP A 353 -14.15 -21.49 4.25
N ASP A 354 -15.42 -21.77 3.95
CA ASP A 354 -15.83 -22.59 2.80
C ASP A 354 -15.44 -21.94 1.46
N ASP A 355 -15.38 -20.60 1.40
CA ASP A 355 -14.91 -19.89 0.20
C ASP A 355 -13.44 -20.19 -0.07
N ILE A 356 -12.61 -20.19 0.98
CA ILE A 356 -11.19 -20.51 0.89
C ILE A 356 -10.98 -21.95 0.43
N ASP A 357 -11.75 -22.90 1.03
CA ASP A 357 -11.66 -24.32 0.67
C ASP A 357 -12.07 -24.55 -0.78
N ARG A 358 -13.13 -23.87 -1.25
CA ARG A 358 -13.57 -23.89 -2.65
C ARG A 358 -12.48 -23.41 -3.60
N VAL A 359 -11.85 -22.26 -3.30
CA VAL A 359 -10.76 -21.72 -4.11
C VAL A 359 -9.60 -22.71 -4.17
N ALA A 360 -9.19 -23.24 -3.03
CA ALA A 360 -8.07 -24.19 -2.95
C ALA A 360 -8.35 -25.52 -3.67
N ALA A 361 -9.56 -26.06 -3.53
CA ALA A 361 -9.97 -27.28 -4.23
C ALA A 361 -10.00 -27.09 -5.75
N THR A 362 -10.55 -25.95 -6.22
CA THR A 362 -10.59 -25.61 -7.65
C THR A 362 -9.18 -25.48 -8.21
N LEU A 363 -8.28 -24.85 -7.48
CA LEU A 363 -6.89 -24.67 -7.88
C LEU A 363 -6.17 -26.03 -8.02
N LYS A 364 -6.31 -26.92 -7.04
CA LYS A 364 -5.74 -28.29 -7.10
C LYS A 364 -6.32 -29.12 -8.26
N GLY A 365 -7.59 -28.91 -8.59
CA GLY A 365 -8.22 -29.57 -9.75
C GLY A 365 -7.60 -29.17 -11.08
N HIS A 366 -7.06 -27.97 -11.22
CA HIS A 366 -6.31 -27.52 -12.39
C HIS A 366 -5.00 -28.31 -12.54
N ASP A 367 -4.24 -28.48 -11.46
CA ASP A 367 -2.97 -29.21 -11.49
C ASP A 367 -3.15 -30.67 -11.94
N ALA A 368 -4.24 -31.31 -11.53
CA ALA A 368 -4.58 -32.70 -11.91
C ALA A 368 -4.96 -32.85 -13.39
N CYS A 369 -5.31 -31.77 -14.10
CA CYS A 369 -5.66 -31.78 -15.52
C CYS A 369 -4.46 -31.50 -16.44
N VAL A 370 -3.35 -30.97 -15.90
CA VAL A 370 -2.15 -30.55 -16.65
C VAL A 370 -1.08 -31.66 -16.66
N HIS A 371 -1.21 -32.69 -15.83
CA HIS A 371 -0.36 -33.89 -15.74
C HIS A 371 -1.09 -35.12 -16.26
#